data_ea79d55fbad54f50c3d133d0442e80bd
#
_entry.id   ea79d55fbad54f50c3d133d0442e80bd
#
_cell.length_a   1.000
_cell.length_b   1.000
_cell.length_c   1.000
_cell.angle_alpha   90.00
_cell.angle_beta   90.00
_cell.angle_gamma   90.00
#
_symmetry.space_group_name_H-M   'P 1'
#
loop_
_entity.id
_entity.type
_entity.pdbx_description
1 polymer ?
#
loop_
_entity_poly.entity_id
_entity_poly.type
_entity_poly.pdbx_seq_one_letter_code
_entity_poly.pdbx_strand_id
1 'polypeptide(L)'
;IVLMGQGSGRQERSKNQDLATSDTMQAEENVQSDNGETRETKTRDERLRLVFGMADLKNKAIGLYNIGQTCCLNSLLQVFLMNTHFTGILRRITVPPSASQKSRSVPYQMLLLLEKMQSGKQKAVCPKALAYCLSLHRVKLFVQYDAVQLLLTLWNLIKGQLTNPELIEKLCDLYTIWVQEYMVCQECSFETKRNSNMITLPLSMLDSSCHLLKTLEECLQCFFCPEELTGQNMCFCEHCGKKTPFTQSMKLAHLPQTVILHLKRFCFRKSASTHKLCHYLSFPQDLDFNAVLTEEQCQTDASEKASWQYELFAVVAHSGSADCGHYCAYIRSITECKWYCFDDSEVCQVRSNIHNSFVAFWTPPDFFHSEC
;
A
#
# COMPACT_ATOMS: atom_id res chain seq x y z
N ILE A 1 -1.79 11.63 21.02
CA ILE A 1 -2.53 11.84 22.28
C ILE A 1 -3.54 10.72 22.43
N VAL A 2 -3.30 9.93 23.46
CA VAL A 2 -4.13 8.81 23.93
C VAL A 2 -5.36 9.36 24.61
N LEU A 3 -6.54 8.79 24.39
CA LEU A 3 -7.62 8.81 25.35
C LEU A 3 -8.35 7.46 25.39
N MET A 4 -8.26 6.86 26.57
CA MET A 4 -9.02 5.72 27.01
C MET A 4 -10.48 6.10 27.24
N GLY A 5 -11.40 5.14 26.99
CA GLY A 5 -12.76 5.17 27.47
C GLY A 5 -13.19 3.76 27.76
N GLN A 6 -13.23 3.43 29.04
CA GLN A 6 -13.91 2.23 29.57
C GLN A 6 -15.41 2.43 29.60
N GLY A 7 -16.17 1.35 29.35
CA GLY A 7 -17.61 1.32 29.55
C GLY A 7 -18.13 -0.10 29.52
N SER A 8 -18.34 -0.62 30.67
CA SER A 8 -18.96 -1.80 31.25
C SER A 8 -20.27 -2.30 30.58
N GLY A 9 -20.35 -3.58 30.36
CA GLY A 9 -21.28 -4.57 30.87
C GLY A 9 -22.76 -4.51 30.52
N ARG A 10 -23.21 -5.61 29.91
CA ARG A 10 -24.37 -6.38 30.40
C ARG A 10 -24.48 -7.72 29.69
N GLN A 11 -24.51 -8.76 30.50
CA GLN A 11 -24.94 -10.11 30.16
C GLN A 11 -26.46 -10.14 30.00
N GLU A 12 -26.96 -10.93 29.05
CA GLU A 12 -28.21 -11.66 29.21
C GLU A 12 -28.13 -13.04 28.57
N ARG A 13 -28.52 -14.02 29.38
CA ARG A 13 -28.66 -15.44 29.11
C ARG A 13 -30.05 -15.74 28.53
N SER A 14 -30.13 -16.76 27.67
CA SER A 14 -31.09 -17.88 27.78
C SER A 14 -30.92 -18.80 26.58
N LYS A 15 -30.68 -19.97 26.80
CA LYS A 15 -31.37 -21.27 27.13
C LYS A 15 -31.54 -22.13 25.88
N ASN A 16 -30.87 -23.28 25.99
CA ASN A 16 -31.07 -24.62 25.50
C ASN A 16 -32.43 -24.98 24.85
N GLN A 17 -32.33 -25.81 23.81
CA GLN A 17 -32.98 -27.14 23.86
C GLN A 17 -32.40 -28.07 22.79
N ASP A 18 -32.01 -29.24 23.29
CA ASP A 18 -31.62 -30.45 22.56
C ASP A 18 -32.80 -31.05 21.77
N LEU A 19 -32.48 -31.81 20.73
CA LEU A 19 -33.06 -33.14 20.52
C LEU A 19 -32.32 -33.89 19.40
N ALA A 20 -31.80 -35.04 19.80
CA ALA A 20 -31.22 -36.07 18.95
C ALA A 20 -32.31 -36.88 18.26
N THR A 21 -32.02 -37.48 17.12
CA THR A 21 -32.23 -38.93 16.88
C THR A 21 -31.49 -39.38 15.61
N SER A 22 -30.86 -40.50 15.79
CA SER A 22 -30.23 -41.41 14.83
C SER A 22 -31.22 -41.95 13.78
N ASP A 23 -30.71 -42.25 12.57
CA ASP A 23 -30.85 -43.58 12.01
C ASP A 23 -29.87 -43.84 10.86
N THR A 24 -29.24 -44.97 10.97
CA THR A 24 -28.34 -45.65 10.05
C THR A 24 -29.13 -46.37 8.95
N MET A 25 -28.73 -46.28 7.69
CA MET A 25 -28.87 -47.41 6.73
C MET A 25 -27.86 -47.28 5.61
N GLN A 26 -27.13 -48.37 5.42
CA GLN A 26 -26.24 -48.67 4.28
C GLN A 26 -27.07 -49.09 3.07
N ALA A 27 -26.63 -48.73 1.87
CA ALA A 27 -26.73 -49.53 0.64
C ALA A 27 -25.89 -48.94 -0.49
N GLU A 28 -24.86 -49.64 -0.82
CA GLU A 28 -24.36 -50.15 -2.14
C GLU A 28 -24.29 -49.24 -3.36
N GLU A 29 -23.14 -49.38 -3.97
CA GLU A 29 -22.62 -48.94 -5.23
C GLU A 29 -23.61 -48.86 -6.39
N ASN A 30 -23.50 -47.80 -7.19
CA ASN A 30 -23.39 -47.92 -8.65
C ASN A 30 -22.69 -46.74 -9.28
N VAL A 31 -21.65 -47.06 -10.02
CA VAL A 31 -20.87 -46.21 -10.88
C VAL A 31 -21.73 -45.84 -12.12
N GLN A 32 -21.99 -44.55 -12.28
CA GLN A 32 -22.19 -44.00 -13.65
C GLN A 32 -21.72 -42.56 -13.67
N SER A 33 -20.69 -42.33 -14.45
CA SER A 33 -20.16 -41.02 -14.86
C SER A 33 -21.25 -40.21 -15.56
N ASP A 34 -21.48 -38.99 -15.06
CA ASP A 34 -22.15 -38.00 -15.87
C ASP A 34 -21.41 -36.67 -15.90
N ASN A 35 -21.09 -36.27 -17.12
CA ASN A 35 -20.35 -35.08 -17.52
C ASN A 35 -21.28 -33.84 -17.50
N GLY A 36 -21.77 -33.43 -16.36
CA GLY A 36 -22.66 -32.27 -16.24
C GLY A 36 -22.04 -30.98 -15.70
N GLU A 37 -20.95 -31.04 -14.92
CA GLU A 37 -20.35 -29.86 -14.26
C GLU A 37 -19.43 -29.00 -15.16
N THR A 38 -19.08 -29.47 -16.36
CA THR A 38 -18.11 -28.81 -17.24
C THR A 38 -18.69 -27.73 -18.15
N ARG A 39 -20.01 -27.59 -18.24
CA ARG A 39 -20.61 -26.65 -19.20
C ARG A 39 -20.97 -25.30 -18.64
N GLU A 40 -21.40 -25.21 -17.39
CA GLU A 40 -21.72 -23.93 -16.76
C GLU A 40 -20.50 -23.18 -16.23
N THR A 41 -19.50 -23.88 -15.73
CA THR A 41 -18.20 -23.28 -15.34
C THR A 41 -17.44 -22.77 -16.55
N LYS A 42 -17.49 -23.47 -17.69
CA LYS A 42 -16.90 -23.00 -18.96
C LYS A 42 -17.55 -21.72 -19.49
N THR A 43 -18.86 -21.59 -19.41
CA THR A 43 -19.59 -20.40 -19.90
C THR A 43 -19.38 -19.18 -18.98
N ARG A 44 -19.19 -19.37 -17.68
CA ARG A 44 -18.86 -18.29 -16.75
C ARG A 44 -17.43 -17.79 -16.96
N ASP A 45 -16.49 -18.69 -17.13
CA ASP A 45 -15.09 -18.38 -17.46
C ASP A 45 -14.97 -17.70 -18.84
N GLU A 46 -15.76 -18.13 -19.84
CA GLU A 46 -15.79 -17.50 -21.16
C GLU A 46 -16.43 -16.11 -21.15
N ARG A 47 -17.45 -15.86 -20.32
CA ARG A 47 -18.04 -14.53 -20.13
C ARG A 47 -17.08 -13.59 -19.40
N LEU A 48 -16.39 -14.07 -18.38
CA LEU A 48 -15.34 -13.31 -17.69
C LEU A 48 -14.17 -13.00 -18.64
N ARG A 49 -13.81 -13.93 -19.53
CA ARG A 49 -12.80 -13.73 -20.57
C ARG A 49 -13.17 -12.64 -21.57
N LEU A 50 -14.44 -12.53 -21.93
CA LEU A 50 -14.95 -11.52 -22.87
C LEU A 50 -15.06 -10.11 -22.24
N VAL A 51 -15.33 -10.03 -20.95
CA VAL A 51 -15.51 -8.75 -20.22
C VAL A 51 -14.18 -8.18 -19.72
N PHE A 52 -13.26 -9.03 -19.25
CA PHE A 52 -12.02 -8.59 -18.58
C PHE A 52 -10.73 -8.87 -19.37
N GLY A 53 -10.81 -9.57 -20.51
CA GLY A 53 -9.62 -10.07 -21.18
C GLY A 53 -8.95 -11.19 -20.37
N MET A 54 -8.42 -12.25 -21.03
CA MET A 54 -7.64 -13.25 -20.30
C MET A 54 -6.28 -12.69 -19.92
N ALA A 55 -5.92 -12.80 -18.64
CA ALA A 55 -4.52 -12.85 -18.28
C ALA A 55 -3.92 -14.07 -18.99
N ASP A 56 -2.98 -13.85 -19.89
CA ASP A 56 -2.20 -14.95 -20.44
C ASP A 56 -1.32 -15.47 -19.29
N LEU A 57 -1.77 -16.55 -18.64
CA LEU A 57 -1.12 -17.19 -17.48
C LEU A 57 0.28 -17.72 -17.78
N LYS A 58 0.80 -17.50 -18.99
CA LYS A 58 2.21 -17.78 -19.31
C LYS A 58 3.18 -17.00 -18.45
N ASN A 59 2.78 -15.85 -17.88
CA ASN A 59 3.65 -14.94 -17.15
C ASN A 59 3.43 -14.85 -15.63
N LYS A 60 2.97 -15.92 -14.98
CA LYS A 60 3.13 -16.10 -13.52
C LYS A 60 2.46 -15.07 -12.61
N ALA A 61 1.44 -14.35 -13.06
CA ALA A 61 0.60 -13.52 -12.21
C ALA A 61 -0.26 -14.43 -11.31
N ILE A 62 0.16 -14.66 -10.07
CA ILE A 62 -0.45 -15.61 -9.14
C ILE A 62 -1.16 -14.83 -8.04
N GLY A 63 -2.44 -15.14 -7.79
CA GLY A 63 -3.24 -14.54 -6.73
C GLY A 63 -2.83 -15.00 -5.31
N LEU A 64 -3.41 -14.35 -4.32
CA LEU A 64 -3.25 -14.71 -2.90
C LEU A 64 -4.63 -14.97 -2.30
N TYR A 65 -4.82 -16.12 -1.64
CA TYR A 65 -6.08 -16.40 -0.97
C TYR A 65 -6.36 -15.41 0.15
N ASN A 66 -7.58 -14.89 0.22
CA ASN A 66 -8.06 -14.14 1.38
C ASN A 66 -8.35 -15.12 2.52
N ILE A 67 -7.66 -14.95 3.64
CA ILE A 67 -7.79 -15.84 4.81
C ILE A 67 -8.56 -15.19 5.96
N GLY A 68 -9.39 -14.20 5.63
CA GLY A 68 -10.24 -13.43 6.54
C GLY A 68 -9.79 -11.98 6.64
N GLN A 69 -10.45 -11.08 5.90
CA GLN A 69 -10.18 -9.63 5.85
C GLN A 69 -8.71 -9.26 5.53
N THR A 70 -8.00 -10.11 4.76
CA THR A 70 -6.60 -9.90 4.39
C THR A 70 -6.41 -9.26 3.01
N CYS A 71 -7.45 -8.71 2.38
CA CYS A 71 -7.37 -8.09 1.07
C CYS A 71 -6.35 -6.93 1.02
N CYS A 72 -6.29 -6.11 2.08
CA CYS A 72 -5.31 -5.04 2.20
C CYS A 72 -3.87 -5.58 2.21
N LEU A 73 -3.62 -6.62 3.02
CA LEU A 73 -2.32 -7.30 3.07
C LEU A 73 -1.97 -7.92 1.72
N ASN A 74 -2.91 -8.64 1.10
CA ASN A 74 -2.71 -9.29 -0.19
C ASN A 74 -2.34 -8.27 -1.27
N SER A 75 -3.06 -7.14 -1.33
CA SER A 75 -2.78 -6.06 -2.30
C SER A 75 -1.37 -5.48 -2.13
N LEU A 76 -0.95 -5.19 -0.89
CA LEU A 76 0.41 -4.68 -0.62
C LEU A 76 1.48 -5.73 -0.92
N LEU A 77 1.25 -7.00 -0.58
CA LEU A 77 2.18 -8.08 -0.88
C LEU A 77 2.37 -8.25 -2.40
N GLN A 78 1.30 -8.17 -3.20
CA GLN A 78 1.41 -8.22 -4.66
C GLN A 78 2.29 -7.09 -5.19
N VAL A 79 2.11 -5.86 -4.70
CA VAL A 79 2.96 -4.72 -5.12
C VAL A 79 4.42 -4.94 -4.75
N PHE A 80 4.71 -5.36 -3.52
CA PHE A 80 6.10 -5.63 -3.10
C PHE A 80 6.72 -6.78 -3.89
N LEU A 81 5.99 -7.88 -4.10
CA LEU A 81 6.52 -9.08 -4.74
C LEU A 81 6.61 -8.96 -6.26
N MET A 82 5.92 -8.00 -6.86
CA MET A 82 6.06 -7.65 -8.29
C MET A 82 7.17 -6.61 -8.53
N ASN A 83 7.69 -5.96 -7.51
CA ASN A 83 8.85 -5.08 -7.62
C ASN A 83 10.15 -5.91 -7.64
N THR A 84 10.83 -5.94 -8.79
CA THR A 84 12.04 -6.80 -9.00
C THR A 84 13.21 -6.38 -8.12
N HIS A 85 13.39 -5.07 -7.85
CA HIS A 85 14.43 -4.59 -6.93
C HIS A 85 14.17 -5.06 -5.50
N PHE A 86 12.92 -4.98 -5.04
CA PHE A 86 12.55 -5.48 -3.72
C PHE A 86 12.75 -6.99 -3.60
N THR A 87 12.33 -7.77 -4.60
CA THR A 87 12.54 -9.23 -4.59
C THR A 87 14.01 -9.60 -4.69
N GLY A 88 14.82 -8.79 -5.37
CA GLY A 88 16.28 -8.91 -5.39
C GLY A 88 16.89 -8.76 -3.99
N ILE A 89 16.37 -7.85 -3.15
CA ILE A 89 16.77 -7.72 -1.74
C ILE A 89 16.36 -8.97 -0.97
N LEU A 90 15.11 -9.44 -1.10
CA LEU A 90 14.62 -10.63 -0.40
C LEU A 90 15.45 -11.89 -0.71
N ARG A 91 15.88 -12.08 -1.96
CA ARG A 91 16.71 -13.26 -2.34
C ARG A 91 18.11 -13.25 -1.73
N ARG A 92 18.59 -12.12 -1.23
CA ARG A 92 19.92 -11.94 -0.64
C ARG A 92 19.92 -11.90 0.88
N ILE A 93 18.77 -12.07 1.55
CA ILE A 93 18.70 -12.08 3.01
C ILE A 93 19.45 -13.30 3.60
N THR A 94 19.99 -13.11 4.77
CA THR A 94 20.54 -14.23 5.56
C THR A 94 19.39 -15.09 6.09
N VAL A 95 19.39 -16.38 5.75
CA VAL A 95 18.37 -17.32 6.22
C VAL A 95 18.53 -17.53 7.72
N PRO A 96 17.48 -17.32 8.54
CA PRO A 96 17.56 -17.55 9.99
C PRO A 96 17.91 -19.01 10.32
N PRO A 97 18.80 -19.27 11.30
CA PRO A 97 19.33 -20.60 11.54
C PRO A 97 18.31 -21.57 12.16
N SER A 98 17.44 -21.10 13.06
CA SER A 98 16.49 -21.97 13.78
C SER A 98 15.07 -21.89 13.21
N ALA A 99 14.27 -22.94 13.42
CA ALA A 99 12.86 -22.98 13.03
C ALA A 99 12.03 -21.85 13.68
N SER A 100 12.31 -21.55 14.96
CA SER A 100 11.64 -20.47 15.70
C SER A 100 11.97 -19.10 15.09
N GLN A 101 13.21 -18.83 14.73
CA GLN A 101 13.60 -17.58 14.06
C GLN A 101 13.00 -17.48 12.66
N LYS A 102 12.99 -18.59 11.90
CA LYS A 102 12.37 -18.66 10.57
C LYS A 102 10.88 -18.31 10.63
N SER A 103 10.13 -18.83 11.61
CA SER A 103 8.71 -18.54 11.76
C SER A 103 8.42 -17.08 12.16
N ARG A 104 9.39 -16.37 12.75
CA ARG A 104 9.26 -14.96 13.18
C ARG A 104 9.88 -13.95 12.21
N SER A 105 10.62 -14.41 11.21
CA SER A 105 11.27 -13.51 10.25
C SER A 105 10.30 -13.13 9.11
N VAL A 106 9.86 -11.88 9.09
CA VAL A 106 8.98 -11.34 8.05
C VAL A 106 9.65 -11.38 6.67
N PRO A 107 10.91 -10.92 6.48
CA PRO A 107 11.59 -11.03 5.18
C PRO A 107 11.72 -12.47 4.71
N TYR A 108 12.01 -13.41 5.60
CA TYR A 108 12.12 -14.82 5.25
C TYR A 108 10.77 -15.44 4.85
N GLN A 109 9.69 -15.12 5.56
CA GLN A 109 8.35 -15.59 5.20
C GLN A 109 7.86 -14.98 3.88
N MET A 110 8.25 -13.72 3.58
CA MET A 110 7.99 -13.10 2.28
C MET A 110 8.78 -13.79 1.16
N LEU A 111 10.06 -14.14 1.40
CA LEU A 111 10.86 -14.92 0.44
C LEU A 111 10.22 -16.28 0.14
N LEU A 112 9.78 -17.02 1.16
CA LEU A 112 9.09 -18.30 0.97
C LEU A 112 7.77 -18.16 0.20
N LEU A 113 7.03 -17.07 0.43
CA LEU A 113 5.82 -16.76 -0.31
C LEU A 113 6.13 -16.50 -1.78
N LEU A 114 7.15 -15.67 -2.07
CA LEU A 114 7.64 -15.39 -3.40
C LEU A 114 8.04 -16.67 -4.16
N GLU A 115 8.81 -17.57 -3.53
CA GLU A 115 9.21 -18.84 -4.11
C GLU A 115 8.00 -19.72 -4.48
N LYS A 116 6.99 -19.77 -3.60
CA LYS A 116 5.74 -20.49 -3.88
C LYS A 116 4.98 -19.89 -5.07
N MET A 117 4.89 -18.57 -5.14
CA MET A 117 4.24 -17.89 -6.27
C MET A 117 5.00 -18.14 -7.57
N GLN A 118 6.32 -18.08 -7.55
CA GLN A 118 7.15 -18.29 -8.74
C GLN A 118 7.19 -19.77 -9.19
N SER A 119 6.82 -20.72 -8.33
CA SER A 119 6.74 -22.13 -8.74
C SER A 119 5.72 -22.41 -9.83
N GLY A 120 4.76 -21.52 -10.02
CA GLY A 120 3.77 -21.59 -11.13
C GLY A 120 2.80 -22.77 -11.06
N LYS A 121 2.77 -23.52 -9.92
CA LYS A 121 1.97 -24.75 -9.81
C LYS A 121 0.51 -24.51 -9.46
N GLN A 122 0.15 -23.31 -9.04
CA GLN A 122 -1.19 -22.98 -8.53
C GLN A 122 -1.64 -21.62 -9.08
N LYS A 123 -2.96 -21.43 -9.24
CA LYS A 123 -3.55 -20.13 -9.62
C LYS A 123 -3.45 -19.08 -8.50
N ALA A 124 -3.47 -19.53 -7.26
CA ALA A 124 -3.33 -18.68 -6.08
C ALA A 124 -2.58 -19.40 -4.97
N VAL A 125 -1.89 -18.64 -4.13
CA VAL A 125 -1.08 -19.14 -2.99
C VAL A 125 -1.70 -18.63 -1.69
N CYS A 126 -1.67 -19.47 -0.65
CA CYS A 126 -2.15 -19.10 0.68
C CYS A 126 -1.04 -18.40 1.49
N PRO A 127 -1.23 -17.12 1.91
CA PRO A 127 -0.24 -16.38 2.68
C PRO A 127 -0.24 -16.72 4.19
N LYS A 128 -0.83 -17.86 4.60
CA LYS A 128 -1.06 -18.23 6.01
C LYS A 128 0.20 -18.18 6.87
N ALA A 129 1.35 -18.64 6.36
CA ALA A 129 2.59 -18.66 7.12
C ALA A 129 3.10 -17.23 7.43
N LEU A 130 3.03 -16.33 6.44
CA LEU A 130 3.36 -14.91 6.63
C LEU A 130 2.35 -14.24 7.55
N ALA A 131 1.05 -14.50 7.39
CA ALA A 131 0.02 -13.95 8.26
C ALA A 131 0.25 -14.38 9.73
N TYR A 132 0.57 -15.65 9.97
CA TYR A 132 0.96 -16.12 11.30
C TYR A 132 2.20 -15.40 11.83
N CYS A 133 3.24 -15.26 11.01
CA CYS A 133 4.44 -14.49 11.37
C CYS A 133 4.10 -13.06 11.79
N LEU A 134 3.26 -12.35 11.02
CA LEU A 134 2.82 -10.99 11.33
C LEU A 134 2.04 -10.92 12.65
N SER A 135 1.21 -11.93 12.95
CA SER A 135 0.50 -12.00 14.24
C SER A 135 1.45 -12.11 15.43
N LEU A 136 2.59 -12.80 15.29
CA LEU A 136 3.64 -12.86 16.31
C LEU A 136 4.31 -11.49 16.58
N HIS A 137 4.19 -10.55 15.63
CA HIS A 137 4.62 -9.15 15.75
C HIS A 137 3.47 -8.21 16.12
N ARG A 138 2.34 -8.75 16.62
CA ARG A 138 1.16 -7.99 17.06
C ARG A 138 0.46 -7.21 15.94
N VAL A 139 0.67 -7.59 14.68
CA VAL A 139 -0.11 -7.05 13.56
C VAL A 139 -1.49 -7.70 13.58
N LYS A 140 -2.53 -6.88 13.75
CA LYS A 140 -3.92 -7.35 13.78
C LYS A 140 -4.42 -7.53 12.35
N LEU A 141 -4.46 -8.75 11.82
CA LEU A 141 -4.75 -8.99 10.40
C LEU A 141 -6.24 -9.08 10.05
N PHE A 142 -7.09 -9.40 11.00
CA PHE A 142 -8.52 -9.63 10.75
C PHE A 142 -9.36 -8.40 11.10
N VAL A 143 -8.86 -7.22 10.73
CA VAL A 143 -9.53 -5.92 10.90
C VAL A 143 -9.34 -5.10 9.63
N GLN A 144 -10.24 -4.14 9.41
CA GLN A 144 -10.05 -3.15 8.35
C GLN A 144 -8.82 -2.29 8.66
N TYR A 145 -7.86 -2.28 7.74
CA TYR A 145 -6.66 -1.46 7.86
C TYR A 145 -6.72 -0.28 6.90
N ASP A 146 -6.15 0.83 7.31
CA ASP A 146 -5.60 1.80 6.35
C ASP A 146 -4.38 1.19 5.67
N ALA A 147 -4.39 1.16 4.33
CA ALA A 147 -3.33 0.51 3.55
C ALA A 147 -1.94 1.10 3.85
N VAL A 148 -1.85 2.40 4.12
CA VAL A 148 -0.57 3.05 4.44
C VAL A 148 -0.09 2.67 5.83
N GLN A 149 -0.97 2.58 6.81
CA GLN A 149 -0.60 2.12 8.14
C GLN A 149 -0.03 0.69 8.10
N LEU A 150 -0.64 -0.20 7.33
CA LEU A 150 -0.14 -1.57 7.16
C LEU A 150 1.17 -1.58 6.37
N LEU A 151 1.29 -0.78 5.30
CA LEU A 151 2.52 -0.62 4.52
C LEU A 151 3.69 -0.17 5.40
N LEU A 152 3.51 0.88 6.21
CA LEU A 152 4.54 1.36 7.13
C LEU A 152 4.90 0.33 8.21
N THR A 153 3.92 -0.44 8.68
CA THR A 153 4.16 -1.54 9.63
C THR A 153 5.01 -2.63 8.99
N LEU A 154 4.68 -3.06 7.77
CA LEU A 154 5.45 -4.05 7.00
C LEU A 154 6.88 -3.53 6.74
N TRP A 155 7.01 -2.28 6.29
CA TRP A 155 8.29 -1.63 6.07
C TRP A 155 9.19 -1.68 7.31
N ASN A 156 8.67 -1.24 8.45
CA ASN A 156 9.43 -1.22 9.70
C ASN A 156 9.85 -2.63 10.14
N LEU A 157 8.97 -3.64 9.98
CA LEU A 157 9.28 -5.02 10.30
C LEU A 157 10.34 -5.59 9.37
N ILE A 158 10.26 -5.32 8.07
CA ILE A 158 11.25 -5.78 7.09
C ILE A 158 12.60 -5.13 7.40
N LYS A 159 12.66 -3.79 7.46
CA LYS A 159 13.89 -3.04 7.72
C LYS A 159 14.54 -3.44 9.04
N GLY A 160 13.74 -3.56 10.12
CA GLY A 160 14.24 -3.89 11.46
C GLY A 160 14.73 -5.35 11.60
N GLN A 161 14.40 -6.23 10.66
CA GLN A 161 14.83 -7.64 10.68
C GLN A 161 15.92 -7.97 9.65
N LEU A 162 16.28 -7.04 8.78
CA LEU A 162 17.46 -7.17 7.94
C LEU A 162 18.72 -7.00 8.79
N THR A 163 19.65 -7.92 8.65
CA THR A 163 20.93 -7.92 9.39
C THR A 163 22.11 -7.43 8.56
N ASN A 164 21.99 -7.45 7.24
CA ASN A 164 23.03 -6.99 6.33
C ASN A 164 22.87 -5.48 6.06
N PRO A 165 23.83 -4.61 6.45
CA PRO A 165 23.76 -3.17 6.23
C PRO A 165 23.56 -2.77 4.77
N GLU A 166 24.22 -3.46 3.83
CA GLU A 166 24.06 -3.21 2.37
C GLU A 166 22.60 -3.39 1.91
N LEU A 167 21.90 -4.42 2.45
CA LEU A 167 20.51 -4.64 2.10
C LEU A 167 19.57 -3.61 2.75
N ILE A 168 19.91 -3.12 3.94
CA ILE A 168 19.17 -2.03 4.61
C ILE A 168 19.31 -0.75 3.78
N GLU A 169 20.52 -0.42 3.34
CA GLU A 169 20.79 0.73 2.49
C GLU A 169 20.00 0.63 1.18
N LYS A 170 20.12 -0.48 0.44
CA LYS A 170 19.34 -0.72 -0.78
C LYS A 170 17.83 -0.63 -0.58
N LEU A 171 17.33 -1.12 0.55
CA LEU A 171 15.91 -0.99 0.88
C LEU A 171 15.52 0.47 1.13
N CYS A 172 16.38 1.24 1.79
CA CYS A 172 16.18 2.68 1.98
C CYS A 172 16.19 3.42 0.64
N ASP A 173 17.19 3.20 -0.21
CA ASP A 173 17.30 3.82 -1.53
C ASP A 173 16.11 3.50 -2.43
N LEU A 174 15.51 2.31 -2.23
CA LEU A 174 14.36 1.89 -3.00
C LEU A 174 13.09 2.68 -2.68
N TYR A 175 12.90 3.14 -1.42
CA TYR A 175 11.62 3.71 -0.99
C TYR A 175 11.70 5.01 -0.18
N THR A 176 12.87 5.48 0.24
CA THR A 176 12.97 6.62 1.16
C THR A 176 13.04 7.95 0.42
N ILE A 177 12.06 8.79 0.65
CA ILE A 177 11.99 10.18 0.17
C ILE A 177 12.68 11.06 1.20
N TRP A 178 13.58 11.94 0.76
CA TRP A 178 14.21 12.93 1.65
C TRP A 178 13.63 14.31 1.39
N VAL A 179 13.32 15.00 2.46
CA VAL A 179 12.80 16.36 2.45
C VAL A 179 13.56 17.21 3.46
N GLN A 180 13.61 18.51 3.20
CA GLN A 180 14.09 19.49 4.16
C GLN A 180 12.92 20.37 4.62
N GLU A 181 12.66 20.36 5.91
CA GLU A 181 11.65 21.17 6.57
C GLU A 181 12.26 22.51 6.97
N TYR A 182 11.55 23.60 6.72
CA TYR A 182 11.92 24.97 7.06
C TYR A 182 10.85 25.55 7.99
N MET A 183 11.31 26.18 9.06
CA MET A 183 10.47 26.94 9.97
C MET A 183 11.03 28.33 10.08
N VAL A 184 10.30 29.33 9.63
CA VAL A 184 10.72 30.75 9.64
C VAL A 184 9.82 31.53 10.58
N CYS A 185 10.40 32.16 11.61
CA CYS A 185 9.67 33.05 12.49
C CYS A 185 9.25 34.32 11.76
N GLN A 186 7.97 34.66 11.79
CA GLN A 186 7.45 35.85 11.11
C GLN A 186 7.81 37.16 11.80
N GLU A 187 8.22 37.16 13.11
CA GLU A 187 8.61 38.37 13.84
C GLU A 187 10.09 38.74 13.67
N CYS A 188 10.99 37.72 13.71
CA CYS A 188 12.43 38.00 13.66
C CYS A 188 13.16 37.36 12.47
N SER A 189 12.45 36.68 11.59
CA SER A 189 12.98 35.96 10.42
C SER A 189 14.01 34.88 10.76
N PHE A 190 14.10 34.47 12.03
CA PHE A 190 14.95 33.35 12.43
C PHE A 190 14.48 32.07 11.75
N GLU A 191 15.37 31.44 10.98
CA GLU A 191 15.09 30.23 10.22
C GLU A 191 15.72 29.03 10.90
N THR A 192 14.96 27.94 11.02
CA THR A 192 15.47 26.62 11.38
C THR A 192 15.24 25.65 10.23
N LYS A 193 16.24 24.77 10.00
CA LYS A 193 16.20 23.72 8.96
C LYS A 193 16.36 22.37 9.60
N ARG A 194 15.56 21.42 9.12
CA ARG A 194 15.63 20.03 9.57
C ARG A 194 15.50 19.07 8.40
N ASN A 195 16.48 18.18 8.25
CA ASN A 195 16.36 17.08 7.30
C ASN A 195 15.44 16.00 7.88
N SER A 196 14.51 15.55 7.07
CA SER A 196 13.53 14.54 7.42
C SER A 196 13.42 13.53 6.28
N ASN A 197 12.91 12.34 6.58
CA ASN A 197 12.67 11.32 5.58
C ASN A 197 11.32 10.65 5.79
N MET A 198 10.75 10.15 4.71
CA MET A 198 9.47 9.45 4.72
C MET A 198 9.42 8.39 3.65
N ILE A 199 8.54 7.39 3.84
CA ILE A 199 8.33 6.29 2.88
C ILE A 199 7.20 6.62 1.91
N THR A 200 6.29 7.51 2.31
CA THR A 200 5.15 7.92 1.49
C THR A 200 4.97 9.41 1.56
N LEU A 201 4.58 10.06 0.46
CA LEU A 201 4.07 11.44 0.47
C LEU A 201 2.57 11.43 0.78
N PRO A 202 2.13 11.93 1.95
CA PRO A 202 0.73 11.90 2.36
C PRO A 202 -0.03 13.11 1.79
N LEU A 203 -0.55 12.95 0.57
CA LEU A 203 -1.18 14.03 -0.18
C LEU A 203 -2.63 14.28 0.30
N SER A 204 -2.94 15.51 0.66
CA SER A 204 -4.32 15.96 0.88
C SER A 204 -5.06 16.00 -0.46
N MET A 205 -6.33 15.63 -0.43
CA MET A 205 -7.25 15.81 -1.57
C MET A 205 -8.12 17.08 -1.44
N LEU A 206 -7.79 17.88 -0.44
CA LEU A 206 -8.42 19.19 -0.16
C LEU A 206 -7.32 20.23 -0.01
N ASP A 207 -7.55 21.41 -0.55
CA ASP A 207 -6.71 22.58 -0.30
C ASP A 207 -6.94 23.17 1.11
N SER A 208 -6.20 24.23 1.46
CA SER A 208 -6.33 24.93 2.75
C SER A 208 -7.73 25.54 2.97
N SER A 209 -8.49 25.80 1.91
CA SER A 209 -9.87 26.31 1.93
C SER A 209 -10.91 25.20 1.89
N CYS A 210 -10.50 23.93 2.02
CA CYS A 210 -11.35 22.73 1.94
C CYS A 210 -12.03 22.52 0.57
N HIS A 211 -11.50 23.05 -0.52
CA HIS A 211 -11.94 22.72 -1.87
C HIS A 211 -11.29 21.43 -2.34
N LEU A 212 -12.03 20.65 -3.12
CA LEU A 212 -11.56 19.39 -3.68
C LEU A 212 -10.52 19.64 -4.78
N LEU A 213 -9.34 19.03 -4.62
CA LEU A 213 -8.31 18.97 -5.65
C LEU A 213 -8.69 17.88 -6.67
N LYS A 214 -8.42 18.12 -7.95
CA LYS A 214 -8.89 17.28 -9.06
C LYS A 214 -7.80 16.48 -9.72
N THR A 215 -6.54 16.91 -9.57
CA THR A 215 -5.38 16.25 -10.17
C THR A 215 -4.32 15.91 -9.12
N LEU A 216 -3.47 14.96 -9.44
CA LEU A 216 -2.34 14.58 -8.58
C LEU A 216 -1.33 15.72 -8.47
N GLU A 217 -1.11 16.43 -9.55
CA GLU A 217 -0.22 17.59 -9.64
C GLU A 217 -0.66 18.69 -8.66
N GLU A 218 -1.96 19.01 -8.62
CA GLU A 218 -2.51 19.93 -7.63
C GLU A 218 -2.26 19.45 -6.19
N CYS A 219 -2.42 18.16 -5.92
CA CYS A 219 -2.15 17.59 -4.60
C CYS A 219 -0.67 17.68 -4.21
N LEU A 220 0.24 17.44 -5.14
CA LEU A 220 1.70 17.56 -4.93
C LEU A 220 2.09 19.02 -4.69
N GLN A 221 1.63 19.93 -5.51
CA GLN A 221 1.87 21.38 -5.34
C GLN A 221 1.36 21.86 -3.98
N CYS A 222 0.14 21.46 -3.60
CA CYS A 222 -0.45 21.80 -2.30
C CYS A 222 0.36 21.23 -1.12
N PHE A 223 0.91 20.02 -1.26
CA PHE A 223 1.73 19.40 -0.20
C PHE A 223 3.01 20.17 0.10
N PHE A 224 3.63 20.77 -0.93
CA PHE A 224 4.85 21.58 -0.80
C PHE A 224 4.60 23.09 -0.66
N CYS A 225 3.33 23.53 -0.62
CA CYS A 225 3.01 24.93 -0.36
C CYS A 225 3.38 25.31 1.09
N PRO A 226 3.93 26.51 1.31
CA PRO A 226 4.15 27.03 2.66
C PRO A 226 2.84 27.14 3.45
N GLU A 227 2.88 26.81 4.74
CA GLU A 227 1.76 26.90 5.67
C GLU A 227 2.09 27.92 6.76
N GLU A 228 1.12 28.80 7.07
CA GLU A 228 1.25 29.76 8.16
C GLU A 228 0.73 29.18 9.47
N LEU A 229 1.60 29.08 10.47
CA LEU A 229 1.28 28.62 11.80
C LEU A 229 0.94 29.81 12.69
N THR A 230 -0.34 30.14 12.78
CA THR A 230 -0.87 31.30 13.51
C THR A 230 -1.85 30.88 14.61
N GLY A 231 -2.23 31.79 15.50
CA GLY A 231 -3.22 31.55 16.55
C GLY A 231 -2.81 30.42 17.50
N GLN A 232 -3.58 29.35 17.56
CA GLN A 232 -3.27 28.21 18.45
C GLN A 232 -2.09 27.37 17.97
N ASN A 233 -1.71 27.50 16.68
CA ASN A 233 -0.60 26.78 16.06
C ASN A 233 0.73 27.53 16.15
N MET A 234 0.78 28.70 16.81
CA MET A 234 2.04 29.44 17.01
C MET A 234 3.08 28.58 17.72
N CYS A 235 4.33 28.63 17.23
CA CYS A 235 5.48 27.91 17.78
C CYS A 235 6.33 28.82 18.68
N PHE A 236 7.08 28.22 19.60
CA PHE A 236 8.05 28.95 20.42
C PHE A 236 9.27 29.31 19.58
N CYS A 237 9.59 30.58 19.49
CA CYS A 237 10.81 31.07 18.88
C CYS A 237 11.89 31.31 19.94
N GLU A 238 13.00 30.58 19.87
CA GLU A 238 14.10 30.72 20.83
C GLU A 238 14.73 32.10 20.75
N HIS A 239 14.80 32.72 19.57
CA HIS A 239 15.35 34.05 19.37
C HIS A 239 14.44 35.15 19.94
N CYS A 240 13.13 35.02 19.82
CA CYS A 240 12.16 35.99 20.38
C CYS A 240 11.83 35.73 21.84
N GLY A 241 12.16 34.53 22.38
CA GLY A 241 11.84 34.12 23.77
C GLY A 241 10.35 33.93 24.06
N LYS A 242 9.50 33.85 23.04
CA LYS A 242 8.05 33.73 23.16
C LYS A 242 7.44 32.93 22.00
N LYS A 243 6.13 32.59 22.10
CA LYS A 243 5.38 32.04 21.00
C LYS A 243 5.12 33.11 19.93
N THR A 244 5.44 32.80 18.68
CA THR A 244 5.28 33.71 17.53
C THR A 244 4.66 32.94 16.36
N PRO A 245 4.07 33.66 15.37
CA PRO A 245 3.69 33.05 14.11
C PRO A 245 4.91 32.55 13.36
N PHE A 246 4.76 31.39 12.69
CA PHE A 246 5.80 30.79 11.84
C PHE A 246 5.24 30.49 10.45
N THR A 247 6.11 30.56 9.45
CA THR A 247 5.89 29.93 8.16
C THR A 247 6.62 28.60 8.14
N GLN A 248 5.86 27.52 7.97
CA GLN A 248 6.42 26.16 7.75
C GLN A 248 6.42 25.88 6.25
N SER A 249 7.53 25.42 5.72
CA SER A 249 7.64 24.94 4.33
C SER A 249 8.47 23.68 4.27
N MET A 250 8.29 22.93 3.20
CA MET A 250 9.02 21.70 2.94
C MET A 250 9.58 21.74 1.52
N LYS A 251 10.83 21.33 1.35
CA LYS A 251 11.46 21.19 0.04
C LYS A 251 11.84 19.73 -0.20
N LEU A 252 11.59 19.26 -1.41
CA LEU A 252 12.00 17.94 -1.84
C LEU A 252 13.51 17.92 -2.05
N ALA A 253 14.21 17.03 -1.36
CA ALA A 253 15.67 16.90 -1.44
C ALA A 253 16.10 15.70 -2.27
N HIS A 254 15.43 14.55 -2.15
CA HIS A 254 15.76 13.35 -2.91
C HIS A 254 14.54 12.44 -3.09
N LEU A 255 14.43 11.83 -4.28
CA LEU A 255 13.41 10.84 -4.61
C LEU A 255 14.04 9.44 -4.75
N PRO A 256 13.39 8.39 -4.19
CA PRO A 256 13.86 7.01 -4.25
C PRO A 256 13.56 6.36 -5.62
N GLN A 257 14.04 5.13 -5.83
CA GLN A 257 13.72 4.37 -7.04
C GLN A 257 12.22 4.03 -7.16
N THR A 258 11.49 3.92 -6.06
CA THR A 258 10.03 3.74 -6.07
C THR A 258 9.38 4.79 -5.17
N VAL A 259 8.70 5.74 -5.77
CA VAL A 259 7.94 6.78 -5.04
C VAL A 259 6.57 6.24 -4.70
N ILE A 260 6.16 6.41 -3.44
CA ILE A 260 4.87 5.98 -2.94
C ILE A 260 4.04 7.22 -2.56
N LEU A 261 2.95 7.45 -3.27
CA LEU A 261 2.04 8.54 -3.00
C LEU A 261 0.79 8.01 -2.30
N HIS A 262 0.49 8.58 -1.15
CA HIS A 262 -0.68 8.27 -0.34
C HIS A 262 -1.75 9.34 -0.52
N LEU A 263 -2.85 9.00 -1.16
CA LEU A 263 -4.01 9.89 -1.28
C LEU A 263 -4.86 9.78 -0.02
N LYS A 264 -4.87 10.83 0.81
CA LYS A 264 -5.60 10.89 2.09
C LYS A 264 -7.12 10.98 1.85
N ARG A 265 -7.72 9.86 1.40
CA ARG A 265 -9.16 9.78 1.13
C ARG A 265 -10.02 9.60 2.38
N PHE A 266 -9.43 9.12 3.49
CA PHE A 266 -10.14 9.03 4.76
C PHE A 266 -9.97 10.31 5.56
N CYS A 267 -11.06 11.02 5.78
CA CYS A 267 -11.11 12.27 6.53
C CYS A 267 -11.93 12.10 7.80
N PHE A 268 -11.45 12.68 8.91
CA PHE A 268 -12.20 12.76 10.15
C PHE A 268 -13.06 14.04 10.11
N ARG A 269 -14.37 13.90 10.28
CA ARG A 269 -15.27 15.04 10.51
C ARG A 269 -15.36 15.34 12.00
N LYS A 270 -15.80 16.55 12.34
CA LYS A 270 -16.04 17.00 13.74
C LYS A 270 -17.02 16.11 14.51
N SER A 271 -17.80 15.26 13.81
CA SER A 271 -18.75 14.27 14.37
C SER A 271 -18.08 12.95 14.81
N ALA A 272 -16.75 12.86 14.87
CA ALA A 272 -15.98 11.67 15.19
C ALA A 272 -16.18 10.47 14.23
N SER A 273 -16.85 10.67 13.07
CA SER A 273 -16.99 9.63 12.05
C SER A 273 -15.95 9.82 10.94
N THR A 274 -15.34 8.72 10.53
CA THR A 274 -14.46 8.70 9.37
C THR A 274 -15.30 8.75 8.09
N HIS A 275 -14.96 9.63 7.17
CA HIS A 275 -15.63 9.75 5.88
C HIS A 275 -14.64 9.52 4.75
N LYS A 276 -15.05 8.75 3.73
CA LYS A 276 -14.23 8.50 2.53
C LYS A 276 -14.54 9.54 1.45
N LEU A 277 -13.52 10.24 0.96
CA LEU A 277 -13.62 11.09 -0.22
C LEU A 277 -13.65 10.22 -1.48
N CYS A 278 -14.80 10.14 -2.13
CA CYS A 278 -15.03 9.27 -3.29
C CYS A 278 -14.94 10.01 -4.63
N HIS A 279 -14.58 11.31 -4.63
CA HIS A 279 -14.45 12.05 -5.87
C HIS A 279 -13.31 11.53 -6.75
N TYR A 280 -13.46 11.72 -8.04
CA TYR A 280 -12.45 11.37 -9.03
C TYR A 280 -11.24 12.28 -8.85
N LEU A 281 -10.05 11.68 -8.83
CA LEU A 281 -8.76 12.34 -8.93
C LEU A 281 -8.06 11.82 -10.17
N SER A 282 -7.72 12.71 -11.09
CA SER A 282 -6.88 12.38 -12.22
C SER A 282 -5.42 12.23 -11.76
N PHE A 283 -4.75 11.17 -12.22
CA PHE A 283 -3.31 11.01 -12.04
C PHE A 283 -2.69 10.47 -13.33
N PRO A 284 -1.49 10.96 -13.70
CA PRO A 284 -0.83 10.58 -14.93
C PRO A 284 -0.20 9.19 -14.83
N GLN A 285 0.02 8.54 -15.98
CA GLN A 285 0.89 7.38 -16.05
C GLN A 285 2.34 7.79 -15.89
N ASP A 286 2.75 8.87 -16.57
CA ASP A 286 4.10 9.43 -16.54
C ASP A 286 4.10 10.67 -15.66
N LEU A 287 4.85 10.67 -14.57
CA LEU A 287 4.95 11.75 -13.59
C LEU A 287 6.34 12.36 -13.62
N ASP A 288 6.43 13.62 -14.01
CA ASP A 288 7.64 14.42 -13.95
C ASP A 288 7.57 15.42 -12.79
N PHE A 289 8.28 15.16 -11.72
CA PHE A 289 8.32 16.07 -10.56
C PHE A 289 8.92 17.43 -10.90
N ASN A 290 9.80 17.53 -11.91
CA ASN A 290 10.37 18.82 -12.33
C ASN A 290 9.32 19.71 -13.02
N ALA A 291 8.34 19.11 -13.70
CA ALA A 291 7.24 19.86 -14.32
C ALA A 291 6.17 20.26 -13.30
N VAL A 292 6.04 19.50 -12.20
CA VAL A 292 5.00 19.71 -11.18
C VAL A 292 5.46 20.68 -10.10
N LEU A 293 6.71 20.58 -9.63
CA LEU A 293 7.25 21.36 -8.51
C LEU A 293 8.03 22.58 -9.03
N THR A 294 7.93 23.68 -8.28
CA THR A 294 8.73 24.88 -8.54
C THR A 294 10.17 24.69 -8.04
N GLU A 295 11.11 25.51 -8.52
CA GLU A 295 12.50 25.50 -8.04
C GLU A 295 12.60 25.78 -6.55
N GLU A 296 11.70 26.61 -5.99
CA GLU A 296 11.65 26.92 -4.57
C GLU A 296 11.19 25.72 -3.71
N GLN A 297 10.44 24.77 -4.30
CA GLN A 297 9.98 23.55 -3.65
C GLN A 297 10.98 22.40 -3.72
N CYS A 298 12.11 22.61 -4.41
CA CYS A 298 13.18 21.63 -4.60
C CYS A 298 14.49 22.13 -3.98
N GLN A 299 15.29 21.20 -3.46
CA GLN A 299 16.60 21.46 -2.91
C GLN A 299 17.63 20.50 -3.51
N THR A 300 17.82 20.53 -4.81
CA THR A 300 18.73 19.61 -5.49
C THR A 300 19.47 20.30 -6.60
N ASP A 301 20.69 19.82 -6.87
CA ASP A 301 21.49 20.23 -8.01
C ASP A 301 20.87 19.74 -9.33
N ALA A 302 21.15 20.43 -10.42
CA ALA A 302 20.59 20.15 -11.74
C ALA A 302 20.85 18.71 -12.23
N SER A 303 21.92 18.06 -11.76
CA SER A 303 22.27 16.68 -12.12
C SER A 303 21.36 15.63 -11.50
N GLU A 304 20.85 15.84 -10.29
CA GLU A 304 19.92 14.92 -9.64
C GLU A 304 18.49 15.08 -10.19
N LYS A 305 18.11 16.30 -10.57
CA LYS A 305 16.79 16.60 -11.18
C LYS A 305 16.54 15.83 -12.48
N ALA A 306 17.57 15.43 -13.22
CA ALA A 306 17.44 14.66 -14.46
C ALA A 306 16.77 13.28 -14.26
N SER A 307 16.76 12.76 -13.03
CA SER A 307 16.18 11.44 -12.67
C SER A 307 14.78 11.51 -12.05
N TRP A 308 14.10 12.68 -12.05
CA TRP A 308 12.80 12.86 -11.39
C TRP A 308 11.59 12.57 -12.28
N GLN A 309 11.79 11.75 -13.29
CA GLN A 309 10.75 11.21 -14.15
C GLN A 309 10.39 9.78 -13.73
N TYR A 310 9.10 9.50 -13.61
CA TYR A 310 8.57 8.24 -13.10
C TYR A 310 7.39 7.75 -13.93
N GLU A 311 7.28 6.43 -14.08
CA GLU A 311 6.10 5.77 -14.65
C GLU A 311 5.28 5.09 -13.54
N LEU A 312 3.96 5.13 -13.67
CA LEU A 312 3.05 4.46 -12.76
C LEU A 312 3.23 2.93 -12.85
N PHE A 313 3.65 2.34 -11.74
CA PHE A 313 3.91 0.90 -11.62
C PHE A 313 2.72 0.15 -11.02
N ALA A 314 2.16 0.66 -9.92
CA ALA A 314 1.10 -0.02 -9.20
C ALA A 314 0.16 0.95 -8.48
N VAL A 315 -1.07 0.49 -8.29
CA VAL A 315 -2.11 1.22 -7.55
C VAL A 315 -2.82 0.24 -6.61
N VAL A 316 -2.88 0.58 -5.33
CA VAL A 316 -3.76 -0.10 -4.37
C VAL A 316 -5.05 0.70 -4.28
N ALA A 317 -6.14 0.08 -4.70
CA ALA A 317 -7.46 0.68 -4.73
C ALA A 317 -8.34 0.11 -3.63
N HIS A 318 -9.28 0.93 -3.13
CA HIS A 318 -10.25 0.55 -2.11
C HIS A 318 -11.68 0.84 -2.60
N SER A 319 -12.55 -0.15 -2.55
CA SER A 319 -13.99 -0.02 -2.79
C SER A 319 -14.76 -0.19 -1.49
N GLY A 320 -15.91 0.51 -1.36
CA GLY A 320 -16.72 0.52 -0.15
C GLY A 320 -16.58 1.80 0.68
N SER A 321 -17.07 1.76 1.93
CA SER A 321 -17.06 2.88 2.88
C SER A 321 -15.73 2.95 3.67
N ALA A 322 -15.61 3.92 4.57
CA ALA A 322 -14.46 4.02 5.47
C ALA A 322 -14.41 2.89 6.50
N ASP A 323 -15.57 2.38 6.91
CA ASP A 323 -15.69 1.35 7.96
C ASP A 323 -15.71 -0.07 7.41
N CYS A 324 -16.07 -0.24 6.13
CA CYS A 324 -16.17 -1.53 5.47
C CYS A 324 -15.88 -1.41 3.98
N GLY A 325 -14.93 -2.20 3.51
CA GLY A 325 -14.58 -2.19 2.10
C GLY A 325 -13.63 -3.32 1.71
N HIS A 326 -13.16 -3.25 0.49
CA HIS A 326 -12.31 -4.25 -0.11
C HIS A 326 -11.16 -3.58 -0.86
N TYR A 327 -9.96 -4.14 -0.71
CA TYR A 327 -8.76 -3.69 -1.40
C TYR A 327 -8.41 -4.65 -2.55
N CYS A 328 -7.98 -4.09 -3.66
CA CYS A 328 -7.31 -4.81 -4.75
C CYS A 328 -6.09 -4.02 -5.23
N ALA A 329 -5.17 -4.68 -5.90
CA ALA A 329 -4.00 -4.05 -6.49
C ALA A 329 -4.06 -4.10 -8.01
N TYR A 330 -3.83 -2.96 -8.66
CA TYR A 330 -3.58 -2.88 -10.09
C TYR A 330 -2.08 -2.71 -10.29
N ILE A 331 -1.47 -3.62 -11.05
CA ILE A 331 -0.01 -3.64 -11.23
C ILE A 331 0.29 -3.80 -12.71
N ARG A 332 1.23 -2.98 -13.20
CA ARG A 332 1.72 -3.09 -14.57
C ARG A 332 2.80 -4.16 -14.64
N SER A 333 2.63 -5.13 -15.51
CA SER A 333 3.64 -6.13 -15.79
C SER A 333 4.84 -5.49 -16.47
N ILE A 334 6.03 -5.72 -15.92
CA ILE A 334 7.29 -5.20 -16.47
C ILE A 334 7.56 -5.79 -17.85
N THR A 335 7.34 -7.11 -18.01
CA THR A 335 7.65 -7.84 -19.25
C THR A 335 6.65 -7.61 -20.37
N GLU A 336 5.36 -7.42 -20.03
CA GLU A 336 4.30 -7.29 -21.03
C GLU A 336 3.80 -5.85 -21.21
N CYS A 337 4.18 -4.93 -20.32
CA CYS A 337 3.66 -3.56 -20.26
C CYS A 337 2.12 -3.49 -20.17
N LYS A 338 1.47 -4.54 -19.65
CA LYS A 338 0.03 -4.65 -19.48
C LYS A 338 -0.37 -4.54 -18.02
N TRP A 339 -1.55 -4.00 -17.79
CA TRP A 339 -2.13 -3.87 -16.45
C TRP A 339 -2.90 -5.12 -16.05
N TYR A 340 -2.69 -5.55 -14.80
CA TYR A 340 -3.38 -6.66 -14.17
C TYR A 340 -4.03 -6.20 -12.87
N CYS A 341 -5.26 -6.65 -12.62
CA CYS A 341 -5.94 -6.53 -11.33
C CYS A 341 -5.69 -7.80 -10.52
N PHE A 342 -5.13 -7.64 -9.36
CA PHE A 342 -4.96 -8.66 -8.33
C PHE A 342 -6.03 -8.44 -7.26
N ASP A 343 -7.08 -9.23 -7.33
CA ASP A 343 -8.21 -9.23 -6.42
C ASP A 343 -8.19 -10.54 -5.63
N ASP A 344 -7.41 -10.55 -4.55
CA ASP A 344 -7.13 -11.73 -3.75
C ASP A 344 -6.66 -12.92 -4.61
N SER A 345 -7.45 -14.00 -4.72
CA SER A 345 -7.11 -15.19 -5.50
C SER A 345 -7.31 -15.01 -7.01
N GLU A 346 -8.08 -14.01 -7.41
CA GLU A 346 -8.39 -13.75 -8.81
C GLU A 346 -7.40 -12.75 -9.39
N VAL A 347 -6.89 -13.07 -10.59
CA VAL A 347 -6.00 -12.17 -11.34
C VAL A 347 -6.53 -12.06 -12.77
N CYS A 348 -6.76 -10.84 -13.21
CA CYS A 348 -7.23 -10.58 -14.55
C CYS A 348 -6.51 -9.39 -15.20
N GLN A 349 -6.31 -9.47 -16.52
CA GLN A 349 -5.81 -8.35 -17.29
C GLN A 349 -6.89 -7.29 -17.41
N VAL A 350 -6.51 -6.01 -17.21
CA VAL A 350 -7.44 -4.86 -17.28
C VAL A 350 -6.97 -3.85 -18.32
N ARG A 351 -7.93 -3.13 -18.91
CA ARG A 351 -7.64 -1.93 -19.70
C ARG A 351 -7.49 -0.77 -18.75
N SER A 352 -6.57 0.15 -19.03
CA SER A 352 -6.07 1.22 -18.15
C SER A 352 -7.07 2.32 -17.80
N ASN A 353 -8.15 2.01 -17.08
CA ASN A 353 -9.00 3.03 -16.47
C ASN A 353 -9.11 2.73 -14.96
N ILE A 354 -8.04 3.05 -14.22
CA ILE A 354 -7.96 2.76 -12.79
C ILE A 354 -8.52 3.99 -12.05
N HIS A 355 -9.70 3.80 -11.46
CA HIS A 355 -10.35 4.80 -10.63
C HIS A 355 -10.33 4.36 -9.17
N ASN A 356 -10.43 5.30 -8.22
CA ASN A 356 -10.45 5.05 -6.77
C ASN A 356 -9.12 4.58 -6.15
N SER A 357 -7.98 5.06 -6.67
CA SER A 357 -6.66 4.83 -6.07
C SER A 357 -6.59 5.34 -4.63
N PHE A 358 -5.91 4.58 -3.78
CA PHE A 358 -5.65 4.93 -2.37
C PHE A 358 -4.17 5.16 -2.13
N VAL A 359 -3.33 4.27 -2.63
CA VAL A 359 -1.88 4.35 -2.62
C VAL A 359 -1.39 3.99 -4.01
N ALA A 360 -0.52 4.81 -4.57
CA ALA A 360 0.04 4.55 -5.87
C ALA A 360 1.57 4.61 -5.84
N PHE A 361 2.21 3.85 -6.71
CA PHE A 361 3.64 3.59 -6.75
C PHE A 361 4.16 3.92 -8.14
N TRP A 362 5.17 4.78 -8.22
CA TRP A 362 5.88 5.14 -9.44
C TRP A 362 7.32 4.69 -9.39
N THR A 363 7.86 4.26 -10.51
CA THR A 363 9.25 3.85 -10.69
C THR A 363 9.88 4.60 -11.87
N PRO A 364 11.20 4.76 -11.94
CA PRO A 364 11.85 5.35 -13.11
C PRO A 364 11.51 4.58 -14.41
N PRO A 365 11.51 5.25 -15.59
CA PRO A 365 11.15 4.62 -16.86
C PRO A 365 12.03 3.42 -17.23
N ASP A 366 13.31 3.47 -16.91
CA ASP A 366 14.28 2.40 -17.15
C ASP A 366 14.00 1.13 -16.31
N PHE A 367 13.17 1.21 -15.26
CA PHE A 367 12.66 0.05 -14.54
C PHE A 367 11.91 -0.94 -15.45
N PHE A 368 11.23 -0.44 -16.47
CA PHE A 368 10.50 -1.24 -17.46
C PHE A 368 11.36 -1.71 -18.63
N HIS A 369 12.54 -1.12 -18.83
CA HIS A 369 13.41 -1.36 -19.98
C HIS A 369 14.65 -2.19 -19.63
N SER A 370 14.95 -2.43 -18.35
CA SER A 370 16.15 -3.16 -17.94
C SER A 370 16.06 -4.68 -18.08
N GLU A 371 14.88 -5.23 -18.40
CA GLU A 371 14.64 -6.68 -18.54
C GLU A 371 14.07 -7.08 -19.95
N CYS A 372 14.08 -6.15 -20.93
CA CYS A 372 13.69 -6.43 -22.31
C CYS A 372 14.88 -6.84 -23.18
#